data_440b8256333daa77cbd4e0e624b9ccc4
#
_entry.id   440b8256333daa77cbd4e0e624b9ccc4
#
_cell.length_a   1.000
_cell.length_b   1.000
_cell.length_c   1.000
_cell.angle_alpha   90.00
_cell.angle_beta   90.00
_cell.angle_gamma   90.00
#
_symmetry.space_group_name_H-M   'P 1'
#
loop_
_entity.id
_entity.type
_entity.pdbx_description
1 polymer ?
#
loop_
_entity_poly.entity_id
_entity_poly.type
_entity_poly.pdbx_seq_one_letter_code
_entity_poly.pdbx_strand_id
1 'polypeptide(L)'
;MARVILHIDLNAFFASCEEIKNPDLKEFPVAVGSTSKRGVISTANYEARKYGVHSAMPVYEALRLCPDLVLIQGDYGYYRSMSAQFFAYLKTFTHQIEPASIDECYMDVTDIIKRYKRPLDLVFEIQNGVYEKCHLNCSIGVAPNRFLAKMASDMRKPKGITVLRKSELSTKLWPLKIHEMNGIGKKSVPILNEMGIYTIGDFADEKNEQKIIHRLGKSSYSLIQKARGNSSATLCYSTTQKSISISRTYSNDLYSIDEVNSCLENIVRELTHKMQQENQKGKLVTLTLRDTAFHNVCHSMNLSQYANTYPMIFGACRQLLEEYFEPIGYRYIGVHIGSLKDAKQIVEQIDLFEAPQENTNFILNRLNEKMDSKCFIKASDLLKKEDAS
;
A
#
# COMPACT_ATOMS: atom_id res chain seq x y z
N MET A 1 -30.39 10.69 11.47
CA MET A 1 -29.73 11.63 10.56
C MET A 1 -28.81 10.87 9.61
N ALA A 2 -28.71 11.31 8.35
CA ALA A 2 -27.73 10.74 7.43
C ALA A 2 -26.31 11.06 7.93
N ARG A 3 -25.37 10.10 7.82
CA ARG A 3 -23.97 10.34 8.14
C ARG A 3 -23.34 11.30 7.13
N VAL A 4 -22.32 12.00 7.56
CA VAL A 4 -21.49 12.86 6.71
C VAL A 4 -20.06 12.37 6.80
N ILE A 5 -19.60 11.72 5.72
CA ILE A 5 -18.27 11.18 5.59
C ILE A 5 -17.48 12.05 4.63
N LEU A 6 -16.32 12.50 5.06
CA LEU A 6 -15.32 13.10 4.18
C LEU A 6 -14.36 12.02 3.69
N HIS A 7 -13.94 12.13 2.43
CA HIS A 7 -12.73 11.51 1.93
C HIS A 7 -11.76 12.64 1.59
N ILE A 8 -10.60 12.63 2.22
CA ILE A 8 -9.55 13.65 2.07
C ILE A 8 -8.34 12.99 1.42
N ASP A 9 -7.84 13.56 0.32
CA ASP A 9 -6.80 12.99 -0.53
C ASP A 9 -5.78 14.08 -0.88
N LEU A 10 -4.54 13.91 -0.45
CA LEU A 10 -3.45 14.85 -0.72
C LEU A 10 -3.07 14.81 -2.20
N ASN A 11 -3.03 15.96 -2.84
CA ASN A 11 -2.81 16.05 -4.27
C ASN A 11 -1.34 15.81 -4.64
N ALA A 12 -1.08 14.81 -5.49
CA ALA A 12 0.26 14.45 -5.97
C ALA A 12 1.29 14.34 -4.82
N PHE A 13 0.93 13.68 -3.73
CA PHE A 13 1.55 13.78 -2.41
C PHE A 13 3.08 13.75 -2.43
N PHE A 14 3.71 12.70 -2.97
CA PHE A 14 5.18 12.60 -2.95
C PHE A 14 5.84 13.72 -3.77
N ALA A 15 5.29 14.05 -4.93
CA ALA A 15 5.80 15.15 -5.74
C ALA A 15 5.63 16.49 -5.02
N SER A 16 4.48 16.73 -4.38
CA SER A 16 4.25 17.94 -3.57
C SER A 16 5.19 18.02 -2.37
N CYS A 17 5.58 16.90 -1.76
CA CYS A 17 6.60 16.87 -0.72
C CYS A 17 7.98 17.30 -1.25
N GLU A 18 8.36 16.87 -2.45
CA GLU A 18 9.61 17.33 -3.06
C GLU A 18 9.57 18.81 -3.45
N GLU A 19 8.41 19.31 -3.93
CA GLU A 19 8.19 20.73 -4.21
C GLU A 19 8.23 21.61 -2.94
N ILE A 20 7.96 21.06 -1.76
CA ILE A 20 8.14 21.75 -0.47
C ILE A 20 9.62 21.85 -0.13
N LYS A 21 10.41 20.78 -0.35
CA LYS A 21 11.86 20.78 -0.13
C LYS A 21 12.58 21.74 -1.09
N ASN A 22 12.15 21.74 -2.35
CA ASN A 22 12.71 22.57 -3.40
C ASN A 22 11.58 23.27 -4.18
N PRO A 23 11.24 24.53 -3.84
CA PRO A 23 10.16 25.27 -4.48
C PRO A 23 10.31 25.49 -5.99
N ASP A 24 11.53 25.46 -6.51
CA ASP A 24 11.79 25.64 -7.95
C ASP A 24 11.20 24.51 -8.79
N LEU A 25 11.00 23.33 -8.18
CA LEU A 25 10.39 22.18 -8.85
C LEU A 25 8.92 22.40 -9.28
N LYS A 26 8.24 23.39 -8.73
CA LYS A 26 6.84 23.68 -9.09
C LYS A 26 6.63 24.09 -10.54
N GLU A 27 7.66 24.67 -11.15
CA GLU A 27 7.61 25.15 -12.53
C GLU A 27 7.95 24.05 -13.56
N PHE A 28 8.37 22.87 -13.09
CA PHE A 28 8.81 21.77 -13.92
C PHE A 28 7.89 20.55 -13.84
N PRO A 29 7.84 19.73 -14.91
CA PRO A 29 7.25 18.39 -14.82
C PRO A 29 8.12 17.51 -13.93
N VAL A 30 7.58 17.09 -12.78
CA VAL A 30 8.27 16.30 -11.75
C VAL A 30 7.60 14.97 -11.55
N ALA A 31 8.39 13.92 -11.44
CA ALA A 31 7.95 12.62 -10.99
C ALA A 31 8.87 12.04 -9.93
N VAL A 32 8.27 11.38 -8.94
CA VAL A 32 8.99 10.58 -7.95
C VAL A 32 8.96 9.13 -8.40
N GLY A 33 10.11 8.49 -8.45
CA GLY A 33 10.20 7.10 -8.91
C GLY A 33 11.60 6.51 -8.72
N SER A 34 11.75 5.24 -9.09
CA SER A 34 13.06 4.59 -9.06
C SER A 34 13.86 4.95 -10.31
N THR A 35 15.13 5.29 -10.13
CA THR A 35 16.08 5.56 -11.23
C THR A 35 16.63 4.29 -11.87
N SER A 36 16.23 3.10 -11.42
CA SER A 36 16.66 1.84 -12.01
C SER A 36 16.09 1.63 -13.42
N LYS A 37 16.76 0.80 -14.25
CA LYS A 37 16.29 0.46 -15.60
C LYS A 37 14.85 -0.08 -15.66
N ARG A 38 14.38 -0.70 -14.56
CA ARG A 38 13.03 -1.28 -14.41
C ARG A 38 12.19 -0.48 -13.43
N GLY A 39 12.56 0.80 -13.20
CA GLY A 39 11.86 1.69 -12.31
C GLY A 39 10.46 2.03 -12.78
N VAL A 40 9.58 2.33 -11.84
CA VAL A 40 8.23 2.84 -12.09
C VAL A 40 8.03 4.17 -11.38
N ILE A 41 7.15 4.99 -11.95
CA ILE A 41 6.73 6.25 -11.35
C ILE A 41 5.82 5.95 -10.16
N SER A 42 6.18 6.44 -8.98
CA SER A 42 5.33 6.38 -7.79
C SER A 42 4.27 7.47 -7.82
N THR A 43 4.66 8.70 -8.14
CA THR A 43 3.75 9.85 -8.24
C THR A 43 4.31 10.86 -9.24
N ALA A 44 3.44 11.54 -9.98
CA ALA A 44 3.77 12.64 -10.87
C ALA A 44 2.99 13.90 -10.45
N ASN A 45 3.64 15.08 -10.52
CA ASN A 45 2.96 16.35 -10.31
C ASN A 45 1.99 16.68 -11.46
N TYR A 46 1.20 17.72 -11.31
CA TYR A 46 0.19 18.05 -12.31
C TYR A 46 0.81 18.55 -13.63
N GLU A 47 2.01 19.14 -13.59
CA GLU A 47 2.73 19.52 -14.81
C GLU A 47 3.15 18.28 -15.61
N ALA A 48 3.73 17.27 -14.97
CA ALA A 48 4.06 16.01 -15.64
C ALA A 48 2.82 15.24 -16.14
N ARG A 49 1.70 15.33 -15.42
CA ARG A 49 0.42 14.70 -15.84
C ARG A 49 -0.15 15.30 -17.14
N LYS A 50 0.15 16.56 -17.47
CA LYS A 50 -0.26 17.18 -18.76
C LYS A 50 0.37 16.45 -19.96
N TYR A 51 1.54 15.84 -19.79
CA TYR A 51 2.20 15.00 -20.78
C TYR A 51 1.75 13.53 -20.76
N GLY A 52 0.81 13.17 -19.89
CA GLY A 52 0.32 11.79 -19.74
C GLY A 52 1.13 10.94 -18.77
N VAL A 53 2.10 11.51 -18.05
CA VAL A 53 2.86 10.80 -17.02
C VAL A 53 1.97 10.52 -15.79
N HIS A 54 1.93 9.26 -15.34
CA HIS A 54 1.08 8.85 -14.21
C HIS A 54 1.74 7.78 -13.35
N SER A 55 1.20 7.57 -12.15
CA SER A 55 1.63 6.52 -11.22
C SER A 55 1.58 5.13 -11.86
N ALA A 56 2.52 4.27 -11.49
CA ALA A 56 2.74 2.92 -12.02
C ALA A 56 3.19 2.85 -13.50
N MET A 57 3.44 3.99 -14.15
CA MET A 57 4.05 4.04 -15.49
C MET A 57 5.54 3.67 -15.40
N PRO A 58 6.09 2.86 -16.33
CA PRO A 58 7.54 2.64 -16.42
C PRO A 58 8.28 3.96 -16.66
N VAL A 59 9.41 4.14 -15.98
CA VAL A 59 10.20 5.38 -16.09
C VAL A 59 10.65 5.68 -17.52
N TYR A 60 11.05 4.66 -18.28
CA TYR A 60 11.45 4.84 -19.67
C TYR A 60 10.31 5.40 -20.56
N GLU A 61 9.07 4.99 -20.27
CA GLU A 61 7.89 5.49 -20.98
C GLU A 61 7.56 6.92 -20.56
N ALA A 62 7.67 7.23 -19.27
CA ALA A 62 7.48 8.59 -18.76
C ALA A 62 8.48 9.58 -19.38
N LEU A 63 9.76 9.21 -19.48
CA LEU A 63 10.80 10.02 -20.12
C LEU A 63 10.58 10.19 -21.62
N ARG A 64 9.98 9.19 -22.30
CA ARG A 64 9.61 9.31 -23.72
C ARG A 64 8.47 10.30 -23.94
N LEU A 65 7.47 10.30 -23.01
CA LEU A 65 6.33 11.23 -23.09
C LEU A 65 6.70 12.66 -22.69
N CYS A 66 7.61 12.81 -21.74
CA CYS A 66 8.08 14.08 -21.21
C CYS A 66 9.61 14.07 -21.11
N PRO A 67 10.36 14.47 -22.17
CA PRO A 67 11.80 14.45 -22.17
C PRO A 67 12.43 15.34 -21.09
N ASP A 68 11.76 16.43 -20.72
CA ASP A 68 12.21 17.38 -19.67
C ASP A 68 11.75 16.96 -18.27
N LEU A 69 11.30 15.71 -18.08
CA LEU A 69 10.81 15.22 -16.79
C LEU A 69 11.94 15.17 -15.75
N VAL A 70 11.76 15.88 -14.65
CA VAL A 70 12.64 15.80 -13.48
C VAL A 70 12.26 14.57 -12.67
N LEU A 71 13.09 13.52 -12.73
CA LEU A 71 12.91 12.29 -11.99
C LEU A 71 13.66 12.34 -10.67
N ILE A 72 12.93 12.19 -9.55
CA ILE A 72 13.46 12.27 -8.19
C ILE A 72 13.35 10.89 -7.52
N GLN A 73 14.43 10.47 -6.86
CA GLN A 73 14.41 9.30 -5.98
C GLN A 73 13.62 9.63 -4.71
N GLY A 74 12.60 8.81 -4.38
CA GLY A 74 11.70 9.08 -3.27
C GLY A 74 12.35 8.99 -1.89
N ASP A 75 12.06 10.00 -1.04
CA ASP A 75 12.42 10.05 0.38
C ASP A 75 11.22 9.61 1.25
N TYR A 76 11.03 8.31 1.39
CA TYR A 76 9.90 7.76 2.14
C TYR A 76 9.94 8.06 3.64
N GLY A 77 11.12 8.40 4.21
CA GLY A 77 11.23 8.87 5.58
C GLY A 77 10.54 10.21 5.75
N TYR A 78 10.87 11.15 4.87
CA TYR A 78 10.24 12.47 4.85
C TYR A 78 8.74 12.38 4.55
N TYR A 79 8.32 11.56 3.58
CA TYR A 79 6.88 11.42 3.27
C TYR A 79 6.08 10.89 4.46
N ARG A 80 6.62 9.94 5.24
CA ARG A 80 5.99 9.48 6.48
C ARG A 80 5.86 10.59 7.52
N SER A 81 6.86 11.46 7.65
CA SER A 81 6.80 12.60 8.58
C SER A 81 5.73 13.61 8.17
N MET A 82 5.61 13.93 6.88
CA MET A 82 4.58 14.81 6.34
C MET A 82 3.18 14.23 6.51
N SER A 83 3.03 12.93 6.26
CA SER A 83 1.79 12.19 6.52
C SER A 83 1.40 12.25 8.00
N ALA A 84 2.35 12.06 8.92
CA ALA A 84 2.10 12.15 10.35
C ALA A 84 1.60 13.54 10.76
N GLN A 85 2.17 14.62 10.20
CA GLN A 85 1.70 15.99 10.42
C GLN A 85 0.27 16.19 9.89
N PHE A 86 -0.02 15.72 8.69
CA PHE A 86 -1.37 15.74 8.11
C PHE A 86 -2.39 15.05 9.03
N PHE A 87 -2.13 13.81 9.45
CA PHE A 87 -3.03 13.10 10.36
C PHE A 87 -3.12 13.74 11.74
N ALA A 88 -2.04 14.31 12.26
CA ALA A 88 -2.06 15.04 13.53
C ALA A 88 -2.99 16.26 13.45
N TYR A 89 -2.92 17.01 12.35
CA TYR A 89 -3.84 18.15 12.13
C TYR A 89 -5.30 17.68 12.03
N LEU A 90 -5.62 16.64 11.26
CA LEU A 90 -7.00 16.15 11.15
C LEU A 90 -7.56 15.67 12.49
N LYS A 91 -6.74 15.08 13.34
CA LYS A 91 -7.13 14.64 14.69
C LYS A 91 -7.52 15.77 15.62
N THR A 92 -7.19 17.04 15.32
CA THR A 92 -7.68 18.20 16.09
C THR A 92 -9.19 18.43 15.95
N PHE A 93 -9.79 17.93 14.87
CA PHE A 93 -11.24 18.02 14.63
C PHE A 93 -12.01 16.85 15.21
N THR A 94 -11.52 15.62 14.98
CA THR A 94 -12.15 14.39 15.47
C THR A 94 -11.16 13.23 15.47
N HIS A 95 -11.40 12.25 16.35
CA HIS A 95 -10.67 10.97 16.32
C HIS A 95 -11.33 9.91 15.41
N GLN A 96 -12.50 10.22 14.82
CA GLN A 96 -13.21 9.32 13.92
C GLN A 96 -12.60 9.40 12.50
N ILE A 97 -11.36 8.94 12.39
CA ILE A 97 -10.55 8.95 11.16
C ILE A 97 -10.12 7.52 10.86
N GLU A 98 -10.36 7.08 9.63
CA GLU A 98 -9.84 5.84 9.06
C GLU A 98 -8.77 6.20 8.02
N PRO A 99 -7.47 5.99 8.29
CA PRO A 99 -6.43 6.08 7.28
C PRO A 99 -6.66 5.02 6.20
N ALA A 100 -6.73 5.43 4.93
CA ALA A 100 -6.83 4.52 3.80
C ALA A 100 -5.46 4.26 3.17
N SER A 101 -4.58 5.27 3.19
CA SER A 101 -3.18 5.19 2.76
C SER A 101 -2.32 6.18 3.56
N ILE A 102 -1.10 6.43 3.09
CA ILE A 102 -0.19 7.45 3.64
C ILE A 102 -0.67 8.88 3.35
N ASP A 103 -1.52 9.08 2.33
CA ASP A 103 -1.94 10.37 1.79
C ASP A 103 -3.47 10.55 1.72
N GLU A 104 -4.25 9.54 2.13
CA GLU A 104 -5.71 9.64 2.11
C GLU A 104 -6.38 9.02 3.33
N CYS A 105 -7.53 9.57 3.69
CA CYS A 105 -8.35 9.05 4.78
C CYS A 105 -9.85 9.30 4.59
N TYR A 106 -10.62 8.53 5.34
CA TYR A 106 -12.03 8.82 5.61
C TYR A 106 -12.17 9.43 7.00
N MET A 107 -13.07 10.41 7.14
CA MET A 107 -13.33 11.13 8.38
C MET A 107 -14.84 11.24 8.59
N ASP A 108 -15.36 10.73 9.69
CA ASP A 108 -16.76 10.92 10.05
C ASP A 108 -16.90 12.26 10.79
N VAL A 109 -17.57 13.20 10.14
CA VAL A 109 -17.78 14.55 10.67
C VAL A 109 -19.24 14.80 11.06
N THR A 110 -20.06 13.75 11.16
CA THR A 110 -21.51 13.82 11.37
C THR A 110 -21.88 14.68 12.59
N ASP A 111 -21.10 14.60 13.65
CA ASP A 111 -21.42 15.34 14.89
C ASP A 111 -20.80 16.74 14.91
N ILE A 112 -19.58 16.89 14.41
CA ILE A 112 -18.89 18.18 14.44
C ILE A 112 -19.44 19.18 13.42
N ILE A 113 -19.91 18.70 12.25
CA ILE A 113 -20.43 19.57 11.18
C ILE A 113 -21.66 20.38 11.63
N LYS A 114 -22.41 19.89 12.62
CA LYS A 114 -23.59 20.58 13.21
C LYS A 114 -23.21 21.86 13.96
N ARG A 115 -21.94 22.00 14.36
CA ARG A 115 -21.45 23.20 15.08
C ARG A 115 -21.20 24.35 14.13
N TYR A 116 -21.18 24.11 12.84
CA TYR A 116 -20.92 25.11 11.81
C TYR A 116 -22.23 25.66 11.26
N LYS A 117 -22.29 26.99 11.10
CA LYS A 117 -23.47 27.68 10.55
C LYS A 117 -23.78 27.19 9.13
N ARG A 118 -22.74 26.98 8.34
CA ARG A 118 -22.81 26.34 7.00
C ARG A 118 -21.95 25.10 7.01
N PRO A 119 -22.47 23.91 6.66
CA PRO A 119 -21.72 22.65 6.69
C PRO A 119 -20.39 22.67 5.93
N LEU A 120 -20.31 23.40 4.82
CA LEU A 120 -19.09 23.52 4.03
C LEU A 120 -17.99 24.35 4.70
N ASP A 121 -18.31 25.19 5.67
CA ASP A 121 -17.29 25.99 6.38
C ASP A 121 -16.28 25.08 7.10
N LEU A 122 -16.73 23.96 7.70
CA LEU A 122 -15.85 22.94 8.26
C LEU A 122 -14.92 22.36 7.17
N VAL A 123 -15.46 22.05 6.00
CA VAL A 123 -14.69 21.42 4.92
C VAL A 123 -13.62 22.35 4.38
N PHE A 124 -13.96 23.64 4.22
CA PHE A 124 -13.00 24.68 3.84
C PHE A 124 -11.94 24.91 4.93
N GLU A 125 -12.34 24.92 6.20
CA GLU A 125 -11.39 25.04 7.32
C GLU A 125 -10.37 23.89 7.30
N ILE A 126 -10.84 22.66 7.11
CA ILE A 126 -9.95 21.50 7.01
C ILE A 126 -9.00 21.65 5.81
N GLN A 127 -9.52 21.98 4.63
CA GLN A 127 -8.70 22.10 3.42
C GLN A 127 -7.65 23.20 3.53
N ASN A 128 -8.04 24.38 4.00
CA ASN A 128 -7.13 25.52 4.17
C ASN A 128 -6.08 25.24 5.24
N GLY A 129 -6.49 24.62 6.36
CA GLY A 129 -5.56 24.32 7.42
C GLY A 129 -4.57 23.20 7.06
N VAL A 130 -4.94 22.23 6.20
CA VAL A 130 -3.97 21.29 5.63
C VAL A 130 -2.90 22.03 4.84
N TYR A 131 -3.30 23.04 4.06
CA TYR A 131 -2.33 23.86 3.34
C TYR A 131 -1.48 24.73 4.28
N GLU A 132 -2.08 25.40 5.22
CA GLU A 132 -1.38 26.29 6.17
C GLU A 132 -0.40 25.54 7.07
N LYS A 133 -0.77 24.34 7.54
CA LYS A 133 0.02 23.57 8.51
C LYS A 133 1.02 22.60 7.86
N CYS A 134 0.67 22.05 6.70
CA CYS A 134 1.49 21.02 6.03
C CYS A 134 2.05 21.51 4.69
N HIS A 135 1.64 22.66 4.17
CA HIS A 135 1.93 23.17 2.82
C HIS A 135 1.52 22.21 1.69
N LEU A 136 0.59 21.29 2.00
CA LEU A 136 0.06 20.30 1.07
C LEU A 136 -1.36 20.69 0.63
N ASN A 137 -1.62 20.50 -0.67
CA ASN A 137 -2.97 20.67 -1.19
C ASN A 137 -3.72 19.34 -1.10
N CYS A 138 -5.03 19.39 -0.83
CA CYS A 138 -5.88 18.22 -0.83
C CYS A 138 -7.19 18.45 -1.60
N SER A 139 -7.79 17.33 -2.04
CA SER A 139 -9.16 17.31 -2.57
C SER A 139 -10.06 16.59 -1.60
N ILE A 140 -11.28 17.10 -1.41
CA ILE A 140 -12.21 16.57 -0.40
C ILE A 140 -13.54 16.20 -1.04
N GLY A 141 -13.96 14.96 -0.84
CA GLY A 141 -15.28 14.46 -1.19
C GLY A 141 -16.17 14.41 0.06
N VAL A 142 -17.38 14.91 -0.03
CA VAL A 142 -18.37 14.94 1.05
C VAL A 142 -19.56 14.08 0.63
N ALA A 143 -19.87 13.02 1.36
CA ALA A 143 -20.96 12.11 0.98
C ALA A 143 -21.50 11.32 2.19
N PRO A 144 -22.66 10.63 2.05
CA PRO A 144 -23.23 9.86 3.15
C PRO A 144 -22.54 8.53 3.45
N ASN A 145 -21.60 8.08 2.63
CA ASN A 145 -20.83 6.85 2.84
C ASN A 145 -19.44 6.93 2.20
N ARG A 146 -18.58 5.95 2.53
CA ARG A 146 -17.16 5.91 2.10
C ARG A 146 -17.01 5.88 0.58
N PHE A 147 -17.77 5.03 -0.12
CA PHE A 147 -17.64 4.91 -1.57
C PHE A 147 -17.97 6.21 -2.30
N LEU A 148 -19.09 6.83 -1.96
CA LEU A 148 -19.49 8.10 -2.57
C LEU A 148 -18.53 9.24 -2.20
N ALA A 149 -17.98 9.26 -0.98
CA ALA A 149 -16.99 10.24 -0.56
C ALA A 149 -15.69 10.11 -1.39
N LYS A 150 -15.21 8.86 -1.63
CA LYS A 150 -14.06 8.62 -2.52
C LYS A 150 -14.35 9.07 -3.95
N MET A 151 -15.48 8.67 -4.53
CA MET A 151 -15.88 9.12 -5.87
C MET A 151 -15.93 10.64 -5.96
N ALA A 152 -16.51 11.30 -4.96
CA ALA A 152 -16.63 12.78 -4.93
C ALA A 152 -15.26 13.46 -4.89
N SER A 153 -14.29 12.96 -4.12
CA SER A 153 -12.95 13.56 -4.03
C SER A 153 -12.19 13.49 -5.35
N ASP A 154 -12.46 12.47 -6.18
CA ASP A 154 -11.80 12.29 -7.47
C ASP A 154 -12.40 13.15 -8.59
N MET A 155 -13.67 13.58 -8.47
CA MET A 155 -14.40 14.35 -9.51
C MET A 155 -13.76 15.71 -9.83
N ARG A 156 -13.10 16.34 -8.87
CA ARG A 156 -12.51 17.69 -9.01
C ARG A 156 -11.12 17.74 -8.39
N LYS A 157 -10.16 17.08 -9.04
CA LYS A 157 -8.74 17.18 -8.67
C LYS A 157 -8.02 18.15 -9.63
N PRO A 158 -7.08 18.96 -9.16
CA PRO A 158 -6.65 19.17 -7.76
C PRO A 158 -7.51 20.20 -7.00
N LYS A 159 -7.38 20.23 -5.67
CA LYS A 159 -7.91 21.23 -4.73
C LYS A 159 -9.44 21.33 -4.71
N GLY A 160 -10.15 20.39 -5.29
CA GLY A 160 -11.61 20.44 -5.37
C GLY A 160 -12.28 19.98 -4.09
N ILE A 161 -13.40 20.63 -3.77
CA ILE A 161 -14.39 20.16 -2.80
C ILE A 161 -15.64 19.74 -3.58
N THR A 162 -16.07 18.50 -3.41
CA THR A 162 -17.25 17.96 -4.10
C THR A 162 -18.21 17.34 -3.10
N VAL A 163 -19.48 17.77 -3.15
CA VAL A 163 -20.58 17.16 -2.40
C VAL A 163 -21.34 16.23 -3.33
N LEU A 164 -21.50 14.97 -2.91
CA LEU A 164 -22.26 13.96 -3.65
C LEU A 164 -23.34 13.35 -2.75
N ARG A 165 -24.60 13.71 -3.01
CA ARG A 165 -25.77 13.19 -2.29
C ARG A 165 -26.34 12.00 -3.06
N LYS A 166 -27.06 11.11 -2.36
CA LYS A 166 -27.77 9.99 -3.01
C LYS A 166 -28.77 10.45 -4.08
N SER A 167 -29.44 11.59 -3.86
CA SER A 167 -30.37 12.17 -4.84
C SER A 167 -29.70 12.71 -6.11
N GLU A 168 -28.37 12.87 -6.09
CA GLU A 168 -27.60 13.44 -7.22
C GLU A 168 -26.84 12.36 -8.02
N LEU A 169 -27.02 11.07 -7.72
CA LEU A 169 -26.29 10.00 -8.38
C LEU A 169 -26.56 9.96 -9.88
N SER A 170 -27.80 10.12 -10.28
CA SER A 170 -28.20 10.11 -11.70
C SER A 170 -27.60 11.23 -12.52
N THR A 171 -27.30 12.37 -11.90
CA THR A 171 -26.78 13.57 -12.60
C THR A 171 -25.27 13.73 -12.46
N LYS A 172 -24.66 13.24 -11.37
CA LYS A 172 -23.24 13.47 -11.09
C LYS A 172 -22.37 12.23 -11.19
N LEU A 173 -22.88 11.04 -10.77
CA LEU A 173 -22.09 9.81 -10.70
C LEU A 173 -22.35 8.91 -11.92
N TRP A 174 -23.61 8.62 -12.23
CA TRP A 174 -23.97 7.67 -13.26
C TRP A 174 -23.53 8.05 -14.68
N PRO A 175 -23.43 9.34 -15.07
CA PRO A 175 -22.90 9.72 -16.36
C PRO A 175 -21.39 9.48 -16.54
N LEU A 176 -20.63 9.26 -15.43
CA LEU A 176 -19.20 9.01 -15.53
C LEU A 176 -18.91 7.67 -16.21
N LYS A 177 -17.80 7.62 -16.93
CA LYS A 177 -17.34 6.40 -17.60
C LYS A 177 -17.02 5.31 -16.59
N ILE A 178 -17.25 4.07 -16.97
CA ILE A 178 -17.09 2.91 -16.06
C ILE A 178 -15.65 2.77 -15.51
N HIS A 179 -14.63 3.18 -16.24
CA HIS A 179 -13.24 3.14 -15.79
C HIS A 179 -12.93 4.16 -14.68
N GLU A 180 -13.78 5.16 -14.47
CA GLU A 180 -13.66 6.14 -13.39
C GLU A 180 -14.20 5.60 -12.06
N MET A 181 -14.95 4.49 -12.11
CA MET A 181 -15.53 3.90 -10.89
C MET A 181 -14.45 3.25 -10.01
N ASN A 182 -14.34 3.72 -8.78
CA ASN A 182 -13.46 3.08 -7.80
C ASN A 182 -13.83 1.60 -7.58
N GLY A 183 -12.84 0.72 -7.74
CA GLY A 183 -13.02 -0.73 -7.68
C GLY A 183 -13.17 -1.41 -9.04
N ILE A 184 -13.30 -0.68 -10.13
CA ILE A 184 -13.25 -1.21 -11.50
C ILE A 184 -11.85 -0.97 -12.07
N GLY A 185 -11.08 -2.04 -12.22
CA GLY A 185 -9.70 -1.98 -12.72
C GLY A 185 -9.61 -2.10 -14.25
N LYS A 186 -8.43 -1.77 -14.80
CA LYS A 186 -8.13 -1.81 -16.25
C LYS A 186 -8.50 -3.14 -16.92
N LYS A 187 -8.45 -4.28 -16.20
CA LYS A 187 -8.83 -5.60 -16.75
C LYS A 187 -10.33 -5.81 -16.83
N SER A 188 -11.13 -5.15 -15.98
CA SER A 188 -12.59 -5.31 -15.98
C SER A 188 -13.27 -4.41 -17.00
N VAL A 189 -12.66 -3.27 -17.34
CA VAL A 189 -13.25 -2.29 -18.29
C VAL A 189 -13.55 -2.89 -19.67
N PRO A 190 -12.63 -3.60 -20.36
CA PRO A 190 -12.93 -4.23 -21.64
C PRO A 190 -14.09 -5.21 -21.56
N ILE A 191 -14.11 -6.05 -20.51
CA ILE A 191 -15.17 -7.04 -20.29
C ILE A 191 -16.55 -6.37 -20.16
N LEU A 192 -16.62 -5.26 -19.39
CA LEU A 192 -17.85 -4.51 -19.21
C LEU A 192 -18.29 -3.83 -20.51
N ASN A 193 -17.35 -3.26 -21.27
CA ASN A 193 -17.64 -2.63 -22.57
C ASN A 193 -18.19 -3.63 -23.60
N GLU A 194 -17.65 -4.86 -23.64
CA GLU A 194 -18.19 -5.97 -24.46
C GLU A 194 -19.64 -6.31 -24.11
N MET A 195 -20.03 -6.06 -22.86
CA MET A 195 -21.40 -6.28 -22.36
C MET A 195 -22.33 -5.08 -22.60
N GLY A 196 -21.83 -4.00 -23.22
CA GLY A 196 -22.57 -2.75 -23.43
C GLY A 196 -22.68 -1.87 -22.19
N ILE A 197 -21.76 -2.03 -21.22
CA ILE A 197 -21.71 -1.26 -19.97
C ILE A 197 -20.55 -0.27 -20.07
N TYR A 198 -20.86 0.99 -20.37
CA TYR A 198 -19.88 2.04 -20.61
C TYR A 198 -19.82 3.07 -19.48
N THR A 199 -20.93 3.21 -18.73
CA THR A 199 -21.08 4.19 -17.66
C THR A 199 -21.31 3.53 -16.31
N ILE A 200 -21.12 4.30 -15.23
CA ILE A 200 -21.48 3.85 -13.87
C ILE A 200 -22.99 3.63 -13.76
N GLY A 201 -23.80 4.40 -14.52
CA GLY A 201 -25.24 4.21 -14.59
C GLY A 201 -25.63 2.87 -15.21
N ASP A 202 -24.99 2.47 -16.33
CA ASP A 202 -25.22 1.15 -16.94
C ASP A 202 -24.84 0.03 -15.95
N PHE A 203 -23.78 0.23 -15.17
CA PHE A 203 -23.34 -0.73 -14.16
C PHE A 203 -24.30 -0.81 -12.98
N ALA A 204 -24.96 0.29 -12.61
CA ALA A 204 -25.96 0.35 -11.55
C ALA A 204 -27.35 -0.15 -11.96
N ASP A 205 -27.64 -0.27 -13.27
CA ASP A 205 -28.94 -0.70 -13.78
C ASP A 205 -29.24 -2.14 -13.36
N GLU A 206 -30.44 -2.37 -12.81
CA GLU A 206 -30.89 -3.69 -12.37
C GLU A 206 -30.93 -4.72 -13.50
N LYS A 207 -31.22 -4.28 -14.73
CA LYS A 207 -31.22 -5.14 -15.93
C LYS A 207 -29.86 -5.78 -16.21
N ASN A 208 -28.77 -5.13 -15.80
CA ASN A 208 -27.40 -5.59 -16.02
C ASN A 208 -26.87 -6.46 -14.88
N GLU A 209 -27.51 -6.48 -13.70
CA GLU A 209 -26.98 -7.09 -12.50
C GLU A 209 -26.60 -8.56 -12.67
N GLN A 210 -27.53 -9.38 -13.17
CA GLN A 210 -27.30 -10.83 -13.31
C GLN A 210 -26.17 -11.14 -14.30
N LYS A 211 -26.11 -10.45 -15.43
CA LYS A 211 -25.05 -10.64 -16.42
C LYS A 211 -23.68 -10.20 -15.91
N ILE A 212 -23.62 -9.10 -15.11
CA ILE A 212 -22.38 -8.63 -14.47
C ILE A 212 -21.88 -9.67 -13.47
N ILE A 213 -22.77 -10.16 -12.57
CA ILE A 213 -22.42 -11.17 -11.59
C ILE A 213 -21.94 -12.47 -12.25
N HIS A 214 -22.60 -12.90 -13.33
CA HIS A 214 -22.18 -14.08 -14.08
C HIS A 214 -20.77 -13.92 -14.67
N ARG A 215 -20.44 -12.75 -15.22
CA ARG A 215 -19.18 -12.51 -15.94
C ARG A 215 -18.03 -12.15 -15.04
N LEU A 216 -18.25 -11.34 -13.99
CA LEU A 216 -17.22 -10.82 -13.08
C LEU A 216 -17.18 -11.54 -11.71
N GLY A 217 -18.13 -12.45 -11.47
CA GLY A 217 -18.21 -13.19 -10.22
C GLY A 217 -19.00 -12.48 -9.13
N LYS A 218 -19.28 -13.21 -8.04
CA LYS A 218 -20.16 -12.76 -6.93
C LYS A 218 -19.69 -11.49 -6.23
N SER A 219 -18.39 -11.20 -6.24
CA SER A 219 -17.81 -9.98 -5.64
C SER A 219 -18.31 -8.70 -6.32
N SER A 220 -18.71 -8.76 -7.60
CA SER A 220 -19.26 -7.62 -8.34
C SER A 220 -20.58 -7.11 -7.79
N TYR A 221 -21.37 -7.95 -7.09
CA TYR A 221 -22.60 -7.51 -6.44
C TYR A 221 -22.38 -6.36 -5.46
N SER A 222 -21.32 -6.43 -4.66
CA SER A 222 -21.00 -5.35 -3.73
C SER A 222 -20.64 -4.04 -4.45
N LEU A 223 -20.01 -4.12 -5.61
CA LEU A 223 -19.69 -2.94 -6.44
C LEU A 223 -20.96 -2.34 -7.08
N ILE A 224 -21.88 -3.19 -7.54
CA ILE A 224 -23.19 -2.74 -8.06
C ILE A 224 -23.96 -1.98 -6.97
N GLN A 225 -24.02 -2.53 -5.74
CA GLN A 225 -24.67 -1.85 -4.62
C GLN A 225 -23.99 -0.51 -4.30
N LYS A 226 -22.66 -0.42 -4.38
CA LYS A 226 -21.94 0.84 -4.23
C LYS A 226 -22.31 1.86 -5.31
N ALA A 227 -22.40 1.45 -6.58
CA ALA A 227 -22.83 2.33 -7.68
C ALA A 227 -24.28 2.87 -7.48
N ARG A 228 -25.14 2.10 -6.83
CA ARG A 228 -26.50 2.51 -6.40
C ARG A 228 -26.49 3.37 -5.13
N GLY A 229 -25.32 3.69 -4.59
CA GLY A 229 -25.16 4.48 -3.37
C GLY A 229 -25.38 3.70 -2.07
N ASN A 230 -25.49 2.37 -2.13
CA ASN A 230 -25.66 1.48 -0.99
C ASN A 230 -24.29 0.94 -0.54
N SER A 231 -23.61 1.71 0.30
CA SER A 231 -22.31 1.36 0.88
C SER A 231 -22.31 1.67 2.38
N SER A 232 -21.48 0.96 3.14
CA SER A 232 -21.32 1.24 4.56
C SER A 232 -20.75 2.65 4.78
N ALA A 233 -21.31 3.33 5.77
CA ALA A 233 -20.76 4.56 6.31
C ALA A 233 -19.90 4.31 7.57
N THR A 234 -19.77 3.05 8.01
CA THR A 234 -18.98 2.68 9.18
C THR A 234 -17.49 2.75 8.80
N LEU A 235 -16.73 3.47 9.60
CA LEU A 235 -15.27 3.56 9.47
C LEU A 235 -14.60 2.43 10.26
N CYS A 236 -13.47 1.95 9.73
CA CYS A 236 -12.62 0.96 10.38
C CYS A 236 -11.41 1.66 10.99
N TYR A 237 -11.37 1.77 12.32
CA TYR A 237 -10.32 2.52 13.02
C TYR A 237 -9.07 1.68 13.34
N SER A 238 -9.17 0.38 13.25
CA SER A 238 -8.06 -0.54 13.46
C SER A 238 -8.07 -1.65 12.41
N THR A 239 -6.96 -1.88 11.78
CA THR A 239 -6.74 -3.01 10.90
C THR A 239 -5.67 -3.91 11.48
N THR A 240 -6.01 -5.16 11.74
CA THR A 240 -5.01 -6.16 12.09
C THR A 240 -4.22 -6.51 10.83
N GLN A 241 -2.91 -6.34 10.87
CA GLN A 241 -2.04 -6.72 9.77
C GLN A 241 -2.10 -8.26 9.60
N LYS A 242 -2.45 -8.70 8.39
CA LYS A 242 -2.63 -10.13 8.09
C LYS A 242 -1.39 -10.77 7.50
N SER A 243 -0.51 -9.96 6.91
CA SER A 243 0.69 -10.42 6.23
C SER A 243 1.77 -9.33 6.18
N ILE A 244 3.01 -9.74 6.07
CA ILE A 244 4.18 -8.90 5.78
C ILE A 244 4.87 -9.48 4.56
N SER A 245 5.31 -8.62 3.64
CA SER A 245 6.05 -9.06 2.47
C SER A 245 7.15 -8.07 2.10
N ILE A 246 8.23 -8.60 1.56
CA ILE A 246 9.29 -7.81 0.93
C ILE A 246 9.57 -8.42 -0.45
N SER A 247 9.77 -7.57 -1.42
CA SER A 247 10.04 -7.98 -2.79
C SER A 247 11.00 -7.03 -3.49
N ARG A 248 11.71 -7.54 -4.50
CA ARG A 248 12.66 -6.76 -5.31
C ARG A 248 12.52 -7.12 -6.79
N THR A 249 12.54 -6.09 -7.64
CA THR A 249 12.76 -6.24 -9.08
C THR A 249 14.22 -5.91 -9.35
N TYR A 250 14.94 -6.84 -9.94
CA TYR A 250 16.38 -6.72 -10.21
C TYR A 250 16.63 -6.08 -11.58
N SER A 251 17.71 -5.32 -11.71
CA SER A 251 18.07 -4.66 -12.97
C SER A 251 18.46 -5.65 -14.07
N ASN A 252 19.10 -6.77 -13.67
CA ASN A 252 19.45 -7.90 -14.54
C ASN A 252 18.61 -9.12 -14.15
N ASP A 253 18.38 -10.01 -15.12
CA ASP A 253 17.70 -11.26 -14.85
C ASP A 253 18.66 -12.24 -14.18
N LEU A 254 18.13 -13.08 -13.29
CA LEU A 254 18.85 -14.08 -12.50
C LEU A 254 18.57 -15.46 -13.12
N TYR A 255 19.61 -16.18 -13.51
CA TYR A 255 19.47 -17.45 -14.23
C TYR A 255 19.91 -18.67 -13.41
N SER A 256 20.71 -18.48 -12.38
CA SER A 256 21.17 -19.55 -11.51
C SER A 256 20.45 -19.56 -10.17
N ILE A 257 20.33 -20.76 -9.59
CA ILE A 257 19.76 -20.92 -8.26
C ILE A 257 20.58 -20.18 -7.19
N ASP A 258 21.90 -20.11 -7.37
CA ASP A 258 22.80 -19.44 -6.43
C ASP A 258 22.60 -17.92 -6.46
N GLU A 259 22.39 -17.31 -7.64
CA GLU A 259 22.06 -15.88 -7.76
C GLU A 259 20.73 -15.57 -7.06
N VAL A 260 19.70 -16.40 -7.32
CA VAL A 260 18.39 -16.22 -6.68
C VAL A 260 18.49 -16.41 -5.17
N ASN A 261 19.23 -17.43 -4.71
CA ASN A 261 19.41 -17.71 -3.29
C ASN A 261 20.13 -16.55 -2.56
N SER A 262 21.17 -16.00 -3.17
CA SER A 262 21.90 -14.84 -2.64
C SER A 262 21.00 -13.60 -2.49
N CYS A 263 20.13 -13.34 -3.48
CA CYS A 263 19.15 -12.29 -3.44
C CYS A 263 18.06 -12.54 -2.39
N LEU A 264 17.60 -13.79 -2.28
CA LEU A 264 16.60 -14.23 -1.33
C LEU A 264 17.07 -14.07 0.12
N GLU A 265 18.35 -14.34 0.38
CA GLU A 265 18.97 -14.13 1.69
C GLU A 265 18.78 -12.70 2.19
N ASN A 266 19.07 -11.70 1.36
CA ASN A 266 18.91 -10.28 1.70
C ASN A 266 17.45 -9.91 1.97
N ILE A 267 16.52 -10.42 1.14
CA ILE A 267 15.08 -10.20 1.32
C ILE A 267 14.61 -10.77 2.66
N VAL A 268 15.03 -11.98 2.99
CA VAL A 268 14.59 -12.63 4.24
C VAL A 268 15.19 -11.96 5.47
N ARG A 269 16.45 -11.50 5.42
CA ARG A 269 17.05 -10.73 6.53
C ARG A 269 16.27 -9.45 6.82
N GLU A 270 15.95 -8.68 5.78
CA GLU A 270 15.14 -7.47 5.91
C GLU A 270 13.73 -7.77 6.43
N LEU A 271 13.10 -8.84 5.90
CA LEU A 271 11.76 -9.25 6.28
C LEU A 271 11.68 -9.66 7.75
N THR A 272 12.62 -10.49 8.21
CA THR A 272 12.66 -10.96 9.60
C THR A 272 12.95 -9.83 10.58
N HIS A 273 13.85 -8.91 10.22
CA HIS A 273 14.10 -7.70 11.00
C HIS A 273 12.83 -6.85 11.17
N LYS A 274 12.09 -6.62 10.08
CA LYS A 274 10.82 -5.90 10.12
C LYS A 274 9.78 -6.61 10.99
N MET A 275 9.63 -7.93 10.86
CA MET A 275 8.72 -8.73 11.68
C MET A 275 9.05 -8.64 13.17
N GLN A 276 10.32 -8.64 13.52
CA GLN A 276 10.79 -8.49 14.90
C GLN A 276 10.51 -7.09 15.46
N GLN A 277 10.76 -6.04 14.68
CA GLN A 277 10.43 -4.66 15.06
C GLN A 277 8.93 -4.45 15.30
N GLU A 278 8.08 -5.10 14.48
CA GLU A 278 6.62 -5.03 14.60
C GLU A 278 6.05 -6.06 15.59
N ASN A 279 6.89 -6.82 16.32
CA ASN A 279 6.49 -7.90 17.23
C ASN A 279 5.54 -8.93 16.58
N GLN A 280 5.71 -9.22 15.29
CA GLN A 280 4.89 -10.17 14.56
C GLN A 280 5.61 -11.49 14.35
N LYS A 281 4.90 -12.60 14.48
CA LYS A 281 5.32 -13.92 14.02
C LYS A 281 4.30 -14.44 12.99
N GLY A 282 4.75 -15.22 12.01
CA GLY A 282 3.86 -15.79 10.97
C GLY A 282 4.11 -17.27 10.76
N LYS A 283 3.17 -17.93 10.10
CA LYS A 283 3.21 -19.39 9.89
C LYS A 283 3.23 -19.80 8.41
N LEU A 284 2.63 -19.00 7.53
CA LEU A 284 2.58 -19.27 6.10
C LEU A 284 3.70 -18.50 5.38
N VAL A 285 4.66 -19.23 4.79
CA VAL A 285 5.73 -18.65 3.96
C VAL A 285 5.37 -18.85 2.51
N THR A 286 5.41 -17.78 1.72
CA THR A 286 5.19 -17.82 0.26
C THR A 286 6.39 -17.21 -0.45
N LEU A 287 6.99 -17.98 -1.36
CA LEU A 287 7.99 -17.51 -2.31
C LEU A 287 7.31 -17.18 -3.63
N THR A 288 7.57 -16.00 -4.17
CA THR A 288 7.11 -15.56 -5.49
C THR A 288 8.30 -15.27 -6.36
N LEU A 289 8.39 -15.96 -7.50
CA LEU A 289 9.34 -15.67 -8.57
C LEU A 289 8.58 -15.16 -9.78
N ARG A 290 9.10 -14.13 -10.46
CA ARG A 290 8.55 -13.65 -11.73
C ARG A 290 9.60 -13.76 -12.80
N ASP A 291 9.22 -14.40 -13.92
CA ASP A 291 10.08 -14.56 -15.09
C ASP A 291 10.17 -13.26 -15.93
N THR A 292 10.97 -13.34 -17.01
CA THR A 292 11.15 -12.24 -17.98
C THR A 292 9.89 -11.94 -18.79
N ALA A 293 9.00 -12.93 -18.95
CA ALA A 293 7.70 -12.79 -19.62
C ALA A 293 6.59 -12.30 -18.68
N PHE A 294 6.92 -11.92 -17.44
CA PHE A 294 5.99 -11.45 -16.41
C PHE A 294 5.03 -12.51 -15.83
N HIS A 295 5.30 -13.79 -16.03
CA HIS A 295 4.55 -14.84 -15.34
C HIS A 295 5.04 -14.95 -13.89
N ASN A 296 4.09 -15.02 -12.95
CA ASN A 296 4.39 -15.26 -11.55
C ASN A 296 4.24 -16.74 -11.23
N VAL A 297 5.27 -17.29 -10.60
CA VAL A 297 5.22 -18.60 -9.94
C VAL A 297 5.22 -18.35 -8.44
N CYS A 298 4.20 -18.86 -7.75
CA CYS A 298 4.01 -18.63 -6.31
C CYS A 298 3.84 -20.00 -5.63
N HIS A 299 4.77 -20.33 -4.73
CA HIS A 299 4.69 -21.54 -3.91
C HIS A 299 4.67 -21.17 -2.44
N SER A 300 3.92 -21.94 -1.65
CA SER A 300 3.73 -21.66 -0.24
C SER A 300 3.87 -22.91 0.59
N MET A 301 4.42 -22.76 1.79
CA MET A 301 4.45 -23.81 2.81
C MET A 301 4.13 -23.27 4.19
N ASN A 302 3.57 -24.12 5.05
CA ASN A 302 3.37 -23.78 6.45
C ASN A 302 4.58 -24.21 7.27
N LEU A 303 5.05 -23.32 8.13
CA LEU A 303 6.01 -23.68 9.17
C LEU A 303 5.33 -24.56 10.23
N SER A 304 6.12 -25.40 10.91
CA SER A 304 5.65 -26.20 12.05
C SER A 304 5.11 -25.33 13.17
N GLN A 305 5.74 -24.19 13.40
CA GLN A 305 5.38 -23.20 14.44
C GLN A 305 5.42 -21.77 13.89
N TYR A 306 4.88 -20.82 14.65
CA TYR A 306 4.97 -19.39 14.33
C TYR A 306 6.41 -18.89 14.48
N ALA A 307 6.95 -18.24 13.46
CA ALA A 307 8.33 -17.77 13.45
C ALA A 307 8.48 -16.34 12.91
N ASN A 308 9.56 -15.68 13.33
CA ASN A 308 10.09 -14.44 12.78
C ASN A 308 11.62 -14.46 12.77
N THR A 309 12.22 -15.65 12.81
CA THR A 309 13.66 -15.82 12.80
C THR A 309 14.18 -16.12 11.40
N TYR A 310 15.34 -15.58 11.07
CA TYR A 310 15.98 -15.79 9.77
C TYR A 310 16.16 -17.27 9.42
N PRO A 311 16.72 -18.16 10.29
CA PRO A 311 16.96 -19.54 9.89
C PRO A 311 15.69 -20.30 9.50
N MET A 312 14.57 -20.08 10.21
CA MET A 312 13.33 -20.79 9.92
C MET A 312 12.68 -20.31 8.62
N ILE A 313 12.62 -18.99 8.41
CA ILE A 313 11.99 -18.42 7.22
C ILE A 313 12.87 -18.65 5.99
N PHE A 314 14.18 -18.47 6.11
CA PHE A 314 15.11 -18.72 5.01
C PHE A 314 15.17 -20.20 4.63
N GLY A 315 15.17 -21.11 5.62
CA GLY A 315 15.11 -22.55 5.37
C GLY A 315 13.87 -22.95 4.56
N ALA A 316 12.70 -22.41 4.93
CA ALA A 316 11.46 -22.65 4.19
C ALA A 316 11.52 -22.07 2.76
N CYS A 317 12.02 -20.85 2.61
CA CYS A 317 12.17 -20.21 1.29
C CYS A 317 13.15 -21.00 0.40
N ARG A 318 14.25 -21.46 0.98
CA ARG A 318 15.26 -22.27 0.28
C ARG A 318 14.69 -23.61 -0.17
N GLN A 319 13.94 -24.29 0.68
CA GLN A 319 13.26 -25.55 0.32
C GLN A 319 12.30 -25.33 -0.87
N LEU A 320 11.48 -24.27 -0.83
CA LEU A 320 10.59 -23.91 -1.95
C LEU A 320 11.39 -23.56 -3.21
N LEU A 321 12.53 -22.90 -3.08
CA LEU A 321 13.39 -22.58 -4.21
C LEU A 321 14.00 -23.84 -4.83
N GLU A 322 14.55 -24.73 -4.03
CA GLU A 322 15.16 -25.99 -4.50
C GLU A 322 14.14 -26.91 -5.19
N GLU A 323 12.88 -26.91 -4.74
CA GLU A 323 11.81 -27.75 -5.29
C GLU A 323 11.25 -27.20 -6.61
N TYR A 324 11.16 -25.87 -6.76
CA TYR A 324 10.42 -25.25 -7.87
C TYR A 324 11.26 -24.32 -8.75
N PHE A 325 12.59 -24.33 -8.60
CA PHE A 325 13.46 -23.53 -9.45
C PHE A 325 13.56 -24.09 -10.86
N GLU A 326 13.36 -23.22 -11.85
CA GLU A 326 13.63 -23.48 -13.25
C GLU A 326 14.60 -22.42 -13.79
N PRO A 327 15.61 -22.77 -14.62
CA PRO A 327 16.62 -21.82 -15.12
C PRO A 327 16.10 -20.99 -16.31
N ILE A 328 14.91 -20.38 -16.17
CA ILE A 328 14.23 -19.60 -17.21
C ILE A 328 14.52 -18.09 -17.14
N GLY A 329 15.27 -17.65 -16.11
CA GLY A 329 15.56 -16.24 -15.85
C GLY A 329 14.45 -15.54 -15.06
N TYR A 330 14.81 -15.06 -13.88
CA TYR A 330 13.89 -14.36 -12.97
C TYR A 330 14.28 -12.91 -12.81
N ARG A 331 13.31 -12.03 -12.95
CA ARG A 331 13.46 -10.58 -12.78
C ARG A 331 13.01 -10.06 -11.43
N TYR A 332 12.24 -10.85 -10.68
CA TYR A 332 11.63 -10.45 -9.44
C TYR A 332 11.57 -11.60 -8.45
N ILE A 333 11.88 -11.29 -7.21
CA ILE A 333 11.77 -12.20 -6.07
C ILE A 333 10.95 -11.51 -5.00
N GLY A 334 9.96 -12.22 -4.44
CA GLY A 334 9.16 -11.74 -3.32
C GLY A 334 9.00 -12.83 -2.26
N VAL A 335 9.09 -12.45 -1.00
CA VAL A 335 8.78 -13.30 0.15
C VAL A 335 7.63 -12.68 0.91
N HIS A 336 6.60 -13.47 1.16
CA HIS A 336 5.40 -13.08 1.89
C HIS A 336 5.20 -14.02 3.07
N ILE A 337 4.93 -13.44 4.23
CA ILE A 337 4.58 -14.16 5.44
C ILE A 337 3.14 -13.84 5.79
N GLY A 338 2.31 -14.88 5.78
CA GLY A 338 0.89 -14.83 6.13
C GLY A 338 0.62 -15.43 7.50
N SER A 339 -0.66 -15.46 7.87
CA SER A 339 -1.12 -15.95 9.18
C SER A 339 -0.40 -15.27 10.34
N LEU A 340 -0.27 -13.94 10.29
CA LEU A 340 0.42 -13.18 11.32
C LEU A 340 -0.34 -13.20 12.65
N LYS A 341 0.45 -13.25 13.72
CA LYS A 341 -0.02 -13.04 15.10
C LYS A 341 0.99 -12.17 15.85
N ASP A 342 0.52 -11.39 16.81
CA ASP A 342 1.38 -10.72 17.76
C ASP A 342 2.19 -11.78 18.55
N ALA A 343 3.50 -11.60 18.60
CA ALA A 343 4.41 -12.55 19.26
C ALA A 343 4.03 -12.79 20.73
N LYS A 344 3.42 -11.79 21.39
CA LYS A 344 2.95 -11.89 22.79
C LYS A 344 1.72 -12.78 22.96
N GLN A 345 0.96 -13.03 21.89
CA GLN A 345 -0.26 -13.85 21.90
C GLN A 345 0.01 -15.31 21.57
N ILE A 346 1.25 -15.64 21.21
CA ILE A 346 1.62 -17.01 20.84
C ILE A 346 2.06 -17.74 22.11
N VAL A 347 1.26 -18.73 22.49
CA VAL A 347 1.66 -19.72 23.50
C VAL A 347 2.49 -20.77 22.77
N GLU A 348 3.79 -20.78 22.98
CA GLU A 348 4.67 -21.84 22.48
C GLU A 348 4.45 -23.08 23.35
N GLN A 349 3.94 -24.16 22.76
CA GLN A 349 3.90 -25.45 23.42
C GLN A 349 5.32 -25.98 23.44
N ILE A 350 5.93 -25.93 24.62
CA ILE A 350 7.26 -26.53 24.83
C ILE A 350 7.07 -28.05 24.73
N ASP A 351 7.73 -28.68 23.76
CA ASP A 351 7.82 -30.14 23.73
C ASP A 351 8.65 -30.58 24.96
N LEU A 352 8.04 -31.35 25.84
CA LEU A 352 8.70 -31.85 27.06
C LEU A 352 9.89 -32.77 26.77
N PHE A 353 10.00 -33.25 25.55
CA PHE A 353 11.02 -34.20 25.09
C PHE A 353 12.10 -33.58 24.20
N GLU A 354 11.89 -32.36 23.68
CA GLU A 354 12.96 -31.59 23.07
C GLU A 354 13.72 -30.84 24.16
N ALA A 355 14.99 -31.18 24.35
CA ALA A 355 15.88 -30.37 25.18
C ALA A 355 15.80 -28.93 24.69
N PRO A 356 15.60 -27.92 25.57
CA PRO A 356 15.52 -26.53 25.16
C PRO A 356 16.82 -26.20 24.44
N GLN A 357 16.76 -26.02 23.11
CA GLN A 357 17.82 -25.32 22.40
C GLN A 357 17.77 -23.91 22.99
N GLU A 358 18.58 -23.70 24.03
CA GLU A 358 18.76 -22.40 24.63
C GLU A 358 19.00 -21.44 23.50
N ASN A 359 18.08 -20.52 23.34
CA ASN A 359 18.16 -19.50 22.31
C ASN A 359 19.23 -18.49 22.76
N THR A 360 20.50 -18.98 22.74
CA THR A 360 21.68 -18.24 23.20
C THR A 360 21.73 -16.86 22.56
N ASN A 361 21.22 -16.74 21.32
CA ASN A 361 21.09 -15.45 20.63
C ASN A 361 20.07 -14.52 21.31
N PHE A 362 18.96 -15.06 21.79
CA PHE A 362 17.95 -14.28 22.52
C PHE A 362 18.50 -13.76 23.85
N ILE A 363 19.19 -14.62 24.57
CA ILE A 363 19.82 -14.27 25.85
C ILE A 363 20.92 -13.21 25.63
N LEU A 364 21.77 -13.41 24.60
CA LEU A 364 22.82 -12.47 24.24
C LEU A 364 22.28 -11.10 23.79
N ASN A 365 21.23 -11.07 22.97
CA ASN A 365 20.58 -9.82 22.55
C ASN A 365 20.01 -9.09 23.76
N ARG A 366 19.31 -9.79 24.65
CA ARG A 366 18.74 -9.20 25.86
C ARG A 366 19.80 -8.69 26.86
N LEU A 367 20.95 -9.36 26.93
CA LEU A 367 22.08 -8.91 27.73
C LEU A 367 22.73 -7.67 27.10
N ASN A 368 22.94 -7.67 25.79
CA ASN A 368 23.51 -6.54 25.09
C ASN A 368 22.60 -5.30 25.10
N GLU A 369 21.27 -5.48 25.01
CA GLU A 369 20.29 -4.40 25.16
C GLU A 369 20.34 -3.75 26.55
N LYS A 370 20.55 -4.55 27.60
CA LYS A 370 20.68 -4.03 28.98
C LYS A 370 21.97 -3.26 29.23
N MET A 371 22.99 -3.51 28.43
CA MET A 371 24.34 -2.94 28.63
C MET A 371 24.64 -1.78 27.65
N ASP A 372 23.68 -1.44 26.77
CA ASP A 372 23.83 -0.41 25.72
C ASP A 372 25.08 -0.62 24.82
N SER A 373 25.59 -1.86 24.73
CA SER A 373 26.78 -2.22 23.98
C SER A 373 26.76 -3.69 23.57
N LYS A 374 27.41 -4.03 22.43
CA LYS A 374 27.60 -5.44 22.00
C LYS A 374 28.72 -6.13 22.78
N CYS A 375 28.60 -6.22 24.11
CA CYS A 375 29.63 -6.80 24.96
C CYS A 375 29.62 -8.33 24.99
N PHE A 376 28.48 -8.96 24.67
CA PHE A 376 28.34 -10.41 24.72
C PHE A 376 28.23 -10.99 23.32
N ILE A 377 29.10 -11.92 22.96
CA ILE A 377 29.13 -12.66 21.71
C ILE A 377 29.29 -14.15 21.97
N LYS A 378 28.87 -15.00 21.07
CA LYS A 378 29.11 -16.46 21.19
C LYS A 378 30.60 -16.77 21.04
N ALA A 379 31.10 -17.67 21.87
CA ALA A 379 32.45 -18.17 21.71
C ALA A 379 32.72 -18.77 20.33
N SER A 380 31.72 -19.43 19.72
CA SER A 380 31.80 -19.94 18.34
C SER A 380 31.98 -18.85 17.28
N ASP A 381 31.58 -17.60 17.56
CA ASP A 381 31.73 -16.47 16.61
C ASP A 381 33.10 -15.81 16.75
N LEU A 382 33.77 -16.00 17.90
CA LEU A 382 35.19 -15.62 18.11
C LEU A 382 36.12 -16.53 17.33
N LEU A 383 35.92 -17.84 17.37
CA LEU A 383 36.75 -18.84 16.68
C LEU A 383 36.73 -18.66 15.17
N LYS A 384 35.61 -18.22 14.58
CA LYS A 384 35.50 -17.92 13.14
C LYS A 384 36.26 -16.66 12.69
N LYS A 385 36.66 -15.78 13.64
CA LYS A 385 37.46 -14.58 13.31
C LYS A 385 38.96 -14.87 13.33
N GLU A 386 39.41 -15.91 14.03
CA GLU A 386 40.83 -16.31 14.05
C GLU A 386 41.25 -17.11 12.81
N ASP A 387 40.29 -17.81 12.16
CA ASP A 387 40.56 -18.55 10.89
C ASP A 387 40.56 -17.65 9.64
N ALA A 388 40.29 -16.34 9.79
CA ALA A 388 40.21 -15.35 8.70
C ALA A 388 41.28 -14.24 8.78
N SER A 389 42.33 -14.43 9.61
CA SER A 389 43.48 -13.50 9.73
C SER A 389 44.78 -14.10 9.22
#